data_37abd9a3ce7d32928c9e5e1b9a5628d5
#
_entry.id   37abd9a3ce7d32928c9e5e1b9a5628d5
#
_cell.length_a   1.000
_cell.length_b   1.000
_cell.length_c   1.000
_cell.angle_alpha   90.00
_cell.angle_beta   90.00
_cell.angle_gamma   90.00
#
_symmetry.space_group_name_H-M   'P 1'
#
loop_
_entity.id
_entity.type
_entity.pdbx_description
1 polymer ?
#
loop_
_entity_poly.entity_id
_entity_poly.type
_entity_poly.pdbx_seq_one_letter_code
_entity_poly.pdbx_strand_id
1 'polypeptide(L)' 'MKINLLSCDAARPDRRAIARCITEISISISDSLANELTGILLEGDAVDIEIEDKNRGSALRDLRKLDIDYEILD' A
#
# COMPACT_ATOMS: atom_id res chain seq x y z
N MET A 1 8.32 6.67 8.16
CA MET A 1 8.72 6.79 6.75
C MET A 1 7.47 6.93 5.88
N LYS A 2 7.48 7.94 5.03
CA LYS A 2 6.36 8.14 4.09
C LYS A 2 6.67 7.49 2.76
N ILE A 3 5.69 6.78 2.21
CA ILE A 3 5.81 6.21 0.88
C ILE A 3 4.58 6.57 0.06
N ASN A 4 4.80 6.69 -1.23
CA ASN A 4 3.75 6.94 -2.20
C ASN A 4 3.53 5.66 -3.00
N LEU A 5 2.33 5.08 -2.91
CA LEU A 5 1.96 3.92 -3.70
C LEU A 5 1.52 4.43 -5.06
N LEU A 6 2.24 4.06 -6.11
CA LEU A 6 2.05 4.63 -7.44
C LEU A 6 1.00 3.91 -8.26
N SER A 7 1.06 2.58 -8.26
CA SER A 7 0.14 1.77 -9.07
C SER A 7 0.20 0.32 -8.61
N CYS A 8 -0.80 -0.45 -9.01
CA CYS A 8 -0.79 -1.91 -8.86
C CYS A 8 -0.78 -2.52 -10.25
N ASP A 9 0.30 -3.23 -10.58
CA ASP A 9 0.51 -3.78 -11.92
C ASP A 9 0.08 -5.24 -12.05
N ALA A 10 -0.55 -5.80 -11.01
CA ALA A 10 -1.03 -7.16 -11.05
C ALA A 10 -2.10 -7.33 -12.12
N ALA A 11 -2.03 -8.44 -12.87
CA ALA A 11 -3.02 -8.74 -13.89
C ALA A 11 -4.42 -8.92 -13.27
N ARG A 12 -4.46 -9.51 -12.07
CA ARG A 12 -5.72 -9.70 -11.32
C ARG A 12 -5.47 -9.26 -9.88
N PRO A 13 -5.56 -7.97 -9.61
CA PRO A 13 -5.27 -7.49 -8.26
C PRO A 13 -6.28 -8.03 -7.25
N ASP A 14 -5.75 -8.52 -6.14
CA ASP A 14 -6.57 -8.98 -5.02
C ASP A 14 -6.85 -7.80 -4.11
N ARG A 15 -8.00 -7.18 -4.29
CA ARG A 15 -8.40 -5.98 -3.54
C ARG A 15 -8.35 -6.21 -2.04
N ARG A 16 -8.81 -7.37 -1.58
CA ARG A 16 -8.84 -7.69 -0.15
C ARG A 16 -7.44 -7.84 0.42
N ALA A 17 -6.54 -8.48 -0.32
CA ALA A 17 -5.15 -8.65 0.10
C ALA A 17 -4.43 -7.31 0.14
N ILE A 18 -4.68 -6.43 -0.82
CA ILE A 18 -4.09 -5.10 -0.87
C ILE A 18 -4.55 -4.27 0.34
N ALA A 19 -5.85 -4.26 0.60
CA ALA A 19 -6.40 -3.51 1.74
C ALA A 19 -5.83 -4.02 3.07
N ARG A 20 -5.73 -5.33 3.22
CA ARG A 20 -5.13 -5.93 4.42
C ARG A 20 -3.68 -5.53 4.56
N CYS A 21 -2.92 -5.57 3.48
CA CYS A 21 -1.52 -5.17 3.49
C CYS A 21 -1.38 -3.72 3.93
N ILE A 22 -2.17 -2.82 3.36
CA ILE A 22 -2.14 -1.40 3.73
C ILE A 22 -2.45 -1.22 5.22
N THR A 23 -3.44 -1.93 5.74
CA THR A 23 -3.78 -1.87 7.16
C THR A 23 -2.62 -2.34 8.04
N GLU A 24 -1.96 -3.44 7.64
CA GLU A 24 -0.89 -4.03 8.44
C GLU A 24 0.40 -3.20 8.44
N ILE A 25 0.75 -2.58 7.31
CA ILE A 25 2.02 -1.86 7.21
C ILE A 25 1.91 -0.38 7.57
N SER A 26 0.72 0.18 7.52
CA SER A 26 0.51 1.62 7.73
C SER A 26 0.29 1.96 9.20
N ILE A 27 0.69 3.16 9.57
CA ILE A 27 0.45 3.71 10.91
C ILE A 27 -0.93 4.34 10.92
N SER A 28 -1.78 3.90 11.87
CA SER A 28 -3.07 4.55 12.16
C SER A 28 -4.06 4.60 11.00
N ILE A 29 -4.08 3.57 10.16
CA ILE A 29 -5.07 3.48 9.08
C ILE A 29 -6.12 2.43 9.46
N SER A 30 -7.38 2.81 9.44
CA SER A 30 -8.49 1.90 9.69
C SER A 30 -8.76 1.01 8.48
N ASP A 31 -9.49 -0.09 8.69
CA ASP A 31 -9.89 -0.97 7.58
C ASP A 31 -10.70 -0.22 6.53
N SER A 32 -11.56 0.67 6.96
CA SER A 32 -12.39 1.48 6.07
C SER A 32 -11.54 2.37 5.17
N LEU A 33 -10.56 3.05 5.76
CA LEU A 33 -9.66 3.91 4.99
C LEU A 33 -8.77 3.08 4.06
N ALA A 34 -8.28 1.93 4.53
CA ALA A 34 -7.47 1.04 3.70
C ALA A 34 -8.24 0.59 2.47
N ASN A 35 -9.53 0.29 2.60
CA ASN A 35 -10.38 -0.07 1.47
C ASN A 35 -10.54 1.09 0.48
N GLU A 36 -10.70 2.31 0.98
CA GLU A 36 -10.80 3.49 0.13
C GLU A 36 -9.50 3.72 -0.64
N LEU A 37 -8.35 3.64 0.04
CA LEU A 37 -7.06 3.81 -0.60
C LEU A 37 -6.81 2.75 -1.66
N THR A 38 -7.22 1.51 -1.38
CA THR A 38 -7.10 0.42 -2.35
C THR A 38 -7.90 0.72 -3.60
N GLY A 39 -9.13 1.20 -3.45
CA GLY A 39 -9.98 1.58 -4.58
C GLY A 39 -9.34 2.67 -5.43
N ILE A 40 -8.79 3.69 -4.80
CA ILE A 40 -8.12 4.79 -5.49
C ILE A 40 -6.91 4.28 -6.27
N LEU A 41 -6.10 3.43 -5.62
CA LEU A 41 -4.91 2.86 -6.24
C LEU A 41 -5.27 2.01 -7.46
N LEU A 42 -6.32 1.19 -7.35
CA LEU A 42 -6.75 0.33 -8.45
C LEU A 42 -7.40 1.10 -9.59
N GLU A 43 -7.84 2.33 -9.34
CA GLU A 43 -8.32 3.23 -10.38
C GLU A 43 -7.19 3.91 -11.14
N GLY A 44 -5.96 3.76 -10.66
CA GLY A 44 -4.80 4.33 -11.33
C GLY A 44 -4.24 5.58 -10.67
N ASP A 45 -4.76 5.97 -9.51
CA ASP A 45 -4.28 7.14 -8.77
C ASP A 45 -3.33 6.73 -7.66
N ALA A 46 -2.33 7.56 -7.41
CA ALA A 46 -1.37 7.32 -6.35
C ALA A 46 -1.97 7.65 -4.98
N VAL A 47 -1.53 6.94 -3.96
CA VAL A 47 -1.93 7.21 -2.57
C VAL A 47 -0.70 7.22 -1.67
N ASP A 48 -0.72 8.08 -0.65
CA ASP A 48 0.36 8.17 0.32
C ASP A 48 -0.01 7.41 1.59
N ILE A 49 0.97 6.69 2.14
CA ILE A 49 0.82 6.06 3.45
C ILE A 49 2.09 6.30 4.26
N GLU A 50 1.96 6.15 5.57
CA GLU A 50 3.11 6.23 6.47
C GLU A 50 3.32 4.88 7.13
N ILE A 51 4.58 4.40 7.16
CA ILE A 51 4.93 3.13 7.77
C ILE A 51 6.00 3.34 8.84
N GLU A 52 6.07 2.42 9.82
CA GLU A 52 7.10 2.48 10.84
C GLU A 52 8.44 2.07 10.27
N ASP A 53 9.50 2.80 10.61
CA ASP A 53 10.85 2.53 10.10
C ASP A 53 11.33 1.12 10.44
N LYS A 54 10.98 0.61 11.61
CA LYS A 54 11.40 -0.72 12.03
C LYS A 54 10.79 -1.84 11.18
N ASN A 55 9.66 -1.57 10.53
CA ASN A 55 8.96 -2.55 9.69
C ASN A 55 9.22 -2.34 8.19
N ARG A 56 10.10 -1.42 7.87
CA ARG A 56 10.37 -0.98 6.50
C ARG A 56 10.64 -2.15 5.54
N GLY A 57 11.56 -3.03 5.90
CA GLY A 57 11.95 -4.12 5.00
C GLY A 57 10.80 -5.06 4.67
N SER A 58 10.05 -5.50 5.68
CA SER A 58 8.93 -6.41 5.45
C SER A 58 7.76 -5.70 4.75
N ALA A 59 7.52 -4.43 5.08
CA ALA A 59 6.45 -3.66 4.43
C ALA A 59 6.70 -3.52 2.93
N LEU A 60 7.91 -3.13 2.54
CA LEU A 60 8.25 -2.97 1.13
C LEU A 60 8.23 -4.30 0.38
N ARG A 61 8.63 -5.39 1.05
CA ARG A 61 8.56 -6.73 0.46
C ARG A 61 7.12 -7.14 0.20
N ASP A 62 6.21 -6.88 1.15
CA ASP A 62 4.80 -7.22 1.00
C ASP A 62 4.17 -6.45 -0.16
N LEU A 63 4.52 -5.18 -0.33
CA LEU A 63 4.05 -4.39 -1.46
C LEU A 63 4.51 -4.98 -2.79
N ARG A 64 5.77 -5.42 -2.87
CA ARG A 64 6.30 -6.03 -4.09
C ARG A 64 5.60 -7.35 -4.42
N LYS A 65 5.23 -8.13 -3.41
CA LYS A 65 4.49 -9.38 -3.62
C LYS A 65 3.12 -9.15 -4.25
N LEU A 66 2.54 -7.97 -4.03
CA LEU A 66 1.25 -7.61 -4.61
C LEU A 66 1.39 -6.83 -5.91
N ASP A 67 2.61 -6.72 -6.44
CA ASP A 67 2.91 -5.97 -7.66
C ASP A 67 2.54 -4.49 -7.54
N ILE A 68 2.74 -3.93 -6.36
CA ILE A 68 2.50 -2.50 -6.12
C ILE A 68 3.81 -1.74 -6.28
N ASP A 69 3.83 -0.78 -7.19
CA ASP A 69 4.94 0.14 -7.34
C ASP A 69 4.83 1.23 -6.29
N TYR A 70 5.97 1.61 -5.75
CA TYR A 70 6.01 2.63 -4.70
C TYR A 70 7.24 3.51 -4.85
N GLU A 71 7.17 4.68 -4.21
CA GLU A 71 8.27 5.63 -4.14
C GLU A 71 8.44 6.05 -2.68
N ILE A 72 9.68 6.12 -2.21
CA ILE A 72 9.97 6.58 -0.87
C ILE A 72 10.08 8.10 -0.90
N LEU A 73 9.28 8.78 -0.07
CA LEU A 73 9.19 10.23 -0.08
C LEU A 73 10.14 10.92 0.89
N ASP A 74 10.70 10.22 1.86
CA ASP A 74 11.61 10.80 2.86
C ASP A 74 13.03 10.87 2.37
#